data_6380a61c24a7214cf1c063567c669f19
#
_entry.id   6380a61c24a7214cf1c063567c669f19
#
_cell.length_a   1.000
_cell.length_b   1.000
_cell.length_c   1.000
_cell.angle_alpha   90.00
_cell.angle_beta   90.00
_cell.angle_gamma   90.00
#
_symmetry.space_group_name_H-M   'P 1'
#
loop_
_entity.id
_entity.type
_entity.pdbx_description
1 polymer ?
#
loop_
_entity_poly.entity_id
_entity_poly.type
_entity_poly.pdbx_seq_one_letter_code
_entity_poly.pdbx_strand_id
1 'polypeptide(L)'
;MRLLAIGLSVPDHSTFSRRACELSVQGRPRSGAGELHLIVDSTGLKLHGAGDWLFEKRGTSKRRSWRKLHIGIDADSDEIVAFDLTDKEIDDASHFGPLLEQLEAAPASFLADGTYDRSHVLDAVFAKNPTVRFVVPPCKGAVLGSTARTAPTQRDLDIRSIKQHGRMNWRKASGYNRRSKVEAAIGRYKRVIGEALRSREDAGRVCEVNIAINVLNRITELGRPVCVRVT
;
A
#
# COMPACT_ATOMS: atom_id res chain seq x y z
N MET A 1 32.81 10.33 -6.80
CA MET A 1 32.46 11.20 -5.66
C MET A 1 33.21 12.55 -5.61
N ARG A 2 33.76 13.00 -6.75
CA ARG A 2 34.45 14.29 -6.83
C ARG A 2 33.58 15.51 -6.49
N LEU A 3 32.28 15.43 -6.72
CA LEU A 3 31.31 16.52 -6.42
C LEU A 3 31.11 16.79 -4.92
N LEU A 4 31.44 15.84 -4.04
CA LEU A 4 31.25 15.97 -2.60
C LEU A 4 32.56 16.13 -1.85
N ALA A 5 33.70 16.23 -2.54
CA ALA A 5 35.09 16.30 -1.96
C ALA A 5 35.36 15.17 -0.95
N ILE A 6 34.71 14.01 -1.08
CA ILE A 6 34.87 12.88 -0.17
C ILE A 6 35.97 11.96 -0.76
N GLY A 7 37.05 11.78 0.02
CA GLY A 7 38.19 10.93 -0.36
C GLY A 7 37.95 9.40 -0.29
N LEU A 8 36.70 8.94 -0.36
CA LEU A 8 36.37 7.52 -0.33
C LEU A 8 36.36 6.92 -1.74
N SER A 9 36.87 5.71 -1.87
CA SER A 9 36.71 4.92 -3.11
C SER A 9 35.24 4.61 -3.37
N VAL A 10 34.83 4.71 -4.63
CA VAL A 10 33.47 4.30 -5.03
C VAL A 10 33.42 2.76 -4.96
N PRO A 11 32.51 2.20 -4.13
CA PRO A 11 32.34 0.75 -4.07
C PRO A 11 31.88 0.19 -5.41
N ASP A 12 32.32 -1.02 -5.73
CA ASP A 12 31.85 -1.77 -6.90
C ASP A 12 30.35 -2.13 -6.74
N HIS A 13 29.64 -2.29 -7.87
CA HIS A 13 28.23 -2.66 -7.94
C HIS A 13 27.91 -3.96 -7.18
N SER A 14 28.83 -4.94 -7.19
CA SER A 14 28.67 -6.19 -6.44
C SER A 14 28.68 -5.99 -4.92
N THR A 15 29.45 -5.00 -4.44
CA THR A 15 29.46 -4.60 -3.03
C THR A 15 28.13 -3.97 -2.62
N PHE A 16 27.56 -3.11 -3.46
CA PHE A 16 26.22 -2.55 -3.22
C PHE A 16 25.15 -3.64 -3.21
N SER A 17 25.18 -4.56 -4.17
CA SER A 17 24.22 -5.66 -4.26
C SER A 17 24.24 -6.55 -3.03
N ARG A 18 25.43 -6.93 -2.54
CA ARG A 18 25.58 -7.74 -1.31
C ARG A 18 25.08 -7.00 -0.09
N ARG A 19 25.50 -5.75 0.09
CA ARG A 19 25.07 -4.93 1.24
C ARG A 19 23.58 -4.63 1.22
N ALA A 20 22.96 -4.48 0.06
CA ALA A 20 21.52 -4.26 -0.05
C ALA A 20 20.69 -5.44 0.51
N CYS A 21 21.19 -6.68 0.40
CA CYS A 21 20.53 -7.85 0.98
C CYS A 21 20.65 -7.91 2.53
N GLU A 22 21.65 -7.25 3.10
CA GLU A 22 21.93 -7.23 4.54
C GLU A 22 21.38 -5.98 5.22
N LEU A 23 20.97 -4.97 4.45
CA LEU A 23 20.44 -3.71 4.99
C LEU A 23 19.05 -3.93 5.58
N SER A 24 18.96 -3.85 6.91
CA SER A 24 17.69 -3.64 7.60
C SER A 24 17.32 -2.15 7.47
N VAL A 25 16.57 -1.81 6.43
CA VAL A 25 16.04 -0.46 6.29
C VAL A 25 14.76 -0.41 7.12
N GLN A 26 14.86 0.16 8.32
CA GLN A 26 13.68 0.39 9.14
C GLN A 26 12.77 1.43 8.47
N GLY A 27 11.45 1.19 8.48
CA GLY A 27 10.47 2.20 8.13
C GLY A 27 10.64 3.43 9.02
N ARG A 28 10.50 4.62 8.46
CA ARG A 28 10.51 5.84 9.27
C ARG A 28 9.24 5.90 10.11
N PRO A 29 9.31 6.37 11.37
CA PRO A 29 8.11 6.70 12.11
C PRO A 29 7.26 7.71 11.33
N ARG A 30 5.95 7.61 11.48
CA ARG A 30 4.99 8.56 10.89
C ARG A 30 5.33 9.99 11.34
N SER A 31 5.42 10.93 10.42
CA SER A 31 5.73 12.34 10.75
C SER A 31 4.53 13.12 11.30
N GLY A 32 3.30 12.62 11.08
CA GLY A 32 2.06 13.27 11.51
C GLY A 32 1.72 13.03 12.99
N ALA A 33 1.48 14.11 13.75
CA ALA A 33 1.07 14.05 15.16
C ALA A 33 -0.45 13.81 15.37
N GLY A 34 -1.26 13.78 14.30
CA GLY A 34 -2.72 13.62 14.36
C GLY A 34 -3.19 12.16 14.42
N GLU A 35 -4.50 11.96 14.37
CA GLU A 35 -5.12 10.64 14.25
C GLU A 35 -4.67 9.95 12.94
N LEU A 36 -4.52 8.63 12.99
CA LEU A 36 -4.17 7.85 11.81
C LEU A 36 -5.44 7.51 11.01
N HIS A 37 -5.49 7.96 9.77
CA HIS A 37 -6.56 7.62 8.83
C HIS A 37 -6.01 6.65 7.76
N LEU A 38 -6.07 5.36 8.04
CA LEU A 38 -5.46 4.32 7.22
C LEU A 38 -6.28 4.03 5.95
N ILE A 39 -5.62 4.08 4.80
CA ILE A 39 -6.16 3.58 3.52
C ILE A 39 -5.25 2.49 2.98
N VAL A 40 -5.83 1.33 2.65
CA VAL A 40 -5.08 0.16 2.18
C VAL A 40 -5.48 -0.21 0.76
N ASP A 41 -4.48 -0.60 -0.02
CA ASP A 41 -4.65 -1.16 -1.37
C ASP A 41 -3.42 -2.02 -1.74
N SER A 42 -3.49 -2.72 -2.86
CA SER A 42 -2.36 -3.49 -3.38
C SER A 42 -2.10 -3.20 -4.85
N THR A 43 -0.88 -3.51 -5.31
CA THR A 43 -0.52 -3.38 -6.72
C THR A 43 0.49 -4.44 -7.15
N GLY A 44 0.44 -4.86 -8.41
CA GLY A 44 1.45 -5.73 -8.99
C GLY A 44 2.71 -4.96 -9.39
N LEU A 45 3.88 -5.53 -9.05
CA LEU A 45 5.19 -5.12 -9.53
C LEU A 45 5.79 -6.22 -10.39
N LYS A 46 6.26 -5.87 -11.60
CA LYS A 46 6.92 -6.80 -12.52
C LYS A 46 8.27 -7.23 -11.95
N LEU A 47 8.69 -8.46 -12.22
CA LEU A 47 10.06 -8.88 -11.94
C LEU A 47 10.91 -8.70 -13.19
N HIS A 48 11.98 -7.91 -13.11
CA HIS A 48 13.02 -7.87 -14.12
C HIS A 48 13.84 -9.17 -14.05
N GLY A 49 13.97 -9.86 -15.15
CA GLY A 49 14.77 -11.08 -15.20
C GLY A 49 15.09 -11.52 -16.63
N ALA A 50 15.98 -12.52 -16.74
CA ALA A 50 16.42 -13.13 -18.00
C ALA A 50 15.28 -13.63 -18.92
N GLY A 51 14.02 -13.60 -18.43
CA GLY A 51 12.84 -13.98 -19.19
C GLY A 51 12.45 -13.00 -20.29
N ASP A 52 12.60 -11.69 -20.09
CA ASP A 52 12.15 -10.69 -21.07
C ASP A 52 13.04 -10.72 -22.32
N TRP A 53 14.37 -10.81 -22.14
CA TRP A 53 15.31 -10.93 -23.24
C TRP A 53 15.19 -12.27 -24.01
N LEU A 54 14.92 -13.38 -23.28
CA LEU A 54 14.70 -14.69 -23.90
C LEU A 54 13.35 -14.76 -24.63
N PHE A 55 12.33 -14.03 -24.16
CA PHE A 55 11.04 -13.91 -24.84
C PHE A 55 11.18 -13.17 -26.16
N GLU A 56 11.91 -12.03 -26.18
CA GLU A 56 12.17 -11.27 -27.42
C GLU A 56 13.01 -12.09 -28.43
N LYS A 57 13.93 -12.91 -27.94
CA LYS A 57 14.86 -13.65 -28.81
C LYS A 57 14.39 -15.03 -29.23
N ARG A 58 13.53 -15.71 -28.46
CA ARG A 58 13.14 -17.12 -28.68
C ARG A 58 11.63 -17.39 -28.71
N GLY A 59 10.78 -16.38 -28.54
CA GLY A 59 9.33 -16.54 -28.59
C GLY A 59 8.73 -17.48 -27.53
N THR A 60 9.51 -17.89 -26.52
CA THR A 60 9.04 -18.80 -25.48
C THR A 60 8.17 -18.04 -24.48
N SER A 61 6.90 -18.42 -24.39
CA SER A 61 5.92 -17.89 -23.45
C SER A 61 6.27 -18.23 -22.00
N LYS A 62 7.32 -17.60 -21.45
CA LYS A 62 7.53 -17.64 -20.00
C LYS A 62 6.59 -16.64 -19.36
N ARG A 63 5.64 -17.16 -18.58
CA ARG A 63 4.65 -16.36 -17.84
C ARG A 63 5.37 -15.26 -17.09
N ARG A 64 5.04 -13.99 -17.36
CA ARG A 64 5.58 -12.83 -16.63
C ARG A 64 5.39 -13.06 -15.13
N SER A 65 6.47 -12.95 -14.38
CA SER A 65 6.42 -13.12 -12.94
C SER A 65 6.18 -11.76 -12.27
N TRP A 66 5.30 -11.74 -11.29
CA TRP A 66 4.89 -10.55 -10.56
C TRP A 66 5.02 -10.79 -9.08
N ARG A 67 5.28 -9.74 -8.34
CA ARG A 67 5.10 -9.66 -6.89
C ARG A 67 3.96 -8.70 -6.59
N LYS A 68 3.29 -8.91 -5.49
CA LYS A 68 2.24 -8.02 -5.02
C LYS A 68 2.79 -7.14 -3.92
N LEU A 69 2.69 -5.83 -4.11
CA LEU A 69 3.02 -4.83 -3.11
C LEU A 69 1.72 -4.37 -2.44
N HIS A 70 1.58 -4.67 -1.16
CA HIS A 70 0.52 -4.17 -0.30
C HIS A 70 0.98 -2.85 0.31
N ILE A 71 0.12 -1.84 0.34
CA ILE A 71 0.44 -0.49 0.83
C ILE A 71 -0.68 -0.01 1.74
N GLY A 72 -0.30 0.49 2.92
CA GLY A 72 -1.14 1.30 3.78
C GLY A 72 -0.61 2.73 3.83
N ILE A 73 -1.47 3.70 3.57
CA ILE A 73 -1.12 5.12 3.66
C ILE A 73 -1.92 5.81 4.77
N ASP A 74 -1.35 6.84 5.36
CA ASP A 74 -2.12 7.81 6.13
C ASP A 74 -2.78 8.81 5.18
N ALA A 75 -4.10 8.94 5.30
CA ALA A 75 -4.88 9.77 4.40
C ALA A 75 -4.66 11.28 4.58
N ASP A 76 -4.07 11.72 5.67
CA ASP A 76 -3.85 13.14 5.94
C ASP A 76 -2.45 13.59 5.54
N SER A 77 -1.42 12.79 5.84
CA SER A 77 -0.04 13.08 5.44
C SER A 77 0.33 12.59 4.03
N ASP A 78 -0.45 11.68 3.44
CA ASP A 78 -0.13 10.93 2.21
C ASP A 78 1.15 10.06 2.32
N GLU A 79 1.64 9.82 3.56
CA GLU A 79 2.77 8.94 3.83
C GLU A 79 2.39 7.47 3.76
N ILE A 80 3.28 6.64 3.26
CA ILE A 80 3.16 5.18 3.32
C ILE A 80 3.62 4.73 4.71
N VAL A 81 2.68 4.25 5.52
CA VAL A 81 2.89 3.90 6.94
C VAL A 81 3.01 2.40 7.17
N ALA A 82 2.57 1.59 6.22
CA ALA A 82 2.74 0.14 6.22
C ALA A 82 2.88 -0.38 4.80
N PHE A 83 3.69 -1.39 4.59
CA PHE A 83 3.82 -2.05 3.29
C PHE A 83 4.41 -3.45 3.44
N ASP A 84 4.10 -4.31 2.47
CA ASP A 84 4.72 -5.62 2.37
C ASP A 84 4.74 -6.11 0.93
N LEU A 85 5.71 -6.98 0.62
CA LEU A 85 5.91 -7.55 -0.70
C LEU A 85 5.68 -9.06 -0.65
N THR A 86 4.62 -9.52 -1.31
CA THR A 86 4.23 -10.93 -1.32
C THR A 86 4.25 -11.55 -2.69
N ASP A 87 4.04 -12.85 -2.76
CA ASP A 87 3.73 -13.53 -4.01
C ASP A 87 2.38 -13.06 -4.56
N LYS A 88 2.24 -13.10 -5.88
CA LYS A 88 1.04 -12.62 -6.59
C LYS A 88 -0.23 -13.40 -6.23
N GLU A 89 -0.09 -14.65 -5.75
CA GLU A 89 -1.20 -15.52 -5.36
C GLU A 89 -1.78 -15.19 -3.98
N ILE A 90 -1.07 -14.42 -3.16
CA ILE A 90 -1.54 -14.05 -1.82
C ILE A 90 -2.74 -13.10 -1.93
N ASP A 91 -3.83 -13.47 -1.28
CA ASP A 91 -5.05 -12.64 -1.23
C ASP A 91 -4.83 -11.39 -0.37
N ASP A 92 -5.37 -10.26 -0.82
CA ASP A 92 -5.14 -8.97 -0.17
C ASP A 92 -5.68 -8.92 1.26
N ALA A 93 -6.89 -9.43 1.46
CA ALA A 93 -7.52 -9.45 2.78
C ALA A 93 -6.81 -10.42 3.74
N SER A 94 -6.34 -11.57 3.25
CA SER A 94 -5.64 -12.55 4.08
C SER A 94 -4.28 -12.03 4.58
N HIS A 95 -3.65 -11.13 3.83
CA HIS A 95 -2.36 -10.54 4.18
C HIS A 95 -2.47 -9.22 4.97
N PHE A 96 -3.67 -8.82 5.35
CA PHE A 96 -3.90 -7.56 6.06
C PHE A 96 -3.30 -7.52 7.48
N GLY A 97 -3.29 -8.65 8.21
CA GLY A 97 -2.75 -8.73 9.56
C GLY A 97 -1.32 -8.17 9.69
N PRO A 98 -0.35 -8.67 8.91
CA PRO A 98 1.03 -8.15 8.91
C PRO A 98 1.16 -6.66 8.60
N LEU A 99 0.27 -6.08 7.79
CA LEU A 99 0.24 -4.64 7.56
C LEU A 99 -0.24 -3.87 8.79
N LEU A 100 -1.26 -4.39 9.46
CA LEU A 100 -1.83 -3.78 10.65
C LEU A 100 -0.85 -3.81 11.83
N GLU A 101 -0.03 -4.85 11.93
CA GLU A 101 1.00 -5.00 12.97
C GLU A 101 2.14 -3.98 12.85
N GLN A 102 2.43 -3.48 11.65
CA GLN A 102 3.44 -2.46 11.43
C GLN A 102 3.04 -1.08 11.96
N LEU A 103 1.74 -0.87 12.24
CA LEU A 103 1.25 0.43 12.69
C LEU A 103 1.52 0.65 14.18
N GLU A 104 2.26 1.70 14.51
CA GLU A 104 2.51 2.14 15.89
C GLU A 104 1.23 2.70 16.55
N ALA A 105 0.41 3.41 15.78
CA ALA A 105 -0.85 4.01 16.23
C ALA A 105 -2.06 3.22 15.74
N ALA A 106 -3.08 3.10 16.59
CA ALA A 106 -4.37 2.54 16.20
C ALA A 106 -5.09 3.49 15.21
N PRO A 107 -5.65 2.99 14.11
CA PRO A 107 -6.31 3.84 13.13
C PRO A 107 -7.65 4.38 13.66
N ALA A 108 -7.88 5.68 13.51
CA ALA A 108 -9.18 6.31 13.77
C ALA A 108 -10.18 6.03 12.63
N SER A 109 -9.67 5.84 11.41
CA SER A 109 -10.49 5.34 10.30
C SER A 109 -9.70 4.35 9.45
N PHE A 110 -10.44 3.38 8.89
CA PHE A 110 -9.92 2.38 7.96
C PHE A 110 -10.74 2.40 6.67
N LEU A 111 -10.06 2.59 5.54
CA LEU A 111 -10.66 2.58 4.21
C LEU A 111 -9.94 1.55 3.33
N ALA A 112 -10.71 0.71 2.65
CA ALA A 112 -10.17 -0.23 1.66
C ALA A 112 -11.24 -0.55 0.61
N ASP A 113 -10.87 -1.32 -0.42
CA ASP A 113 -11.85 -1.76 -1.41
C ASP A 113 -12.68 -2.96 -0.91
N GLY A 114 -13.63 -3.41 -1.73
CA GLY A 114 -14.54 -4.50 -1.35
C GLY A 114 -13.87 -5.87 -1.20
N THR A 115 -12.62 -6.07 -1.60
CA THR A 115 -11.86 -7.31 -1.34
C THR A 115 -11.59 -7.48 0.14
N TYR A 116 -11.48 -6.37 0.89
CA TYR A 116 -11.31 -6.34 2.34
C TYR A 116 -12.64 -6.47 3.13
N ASP A 117 -13.81 -6.65 2.47
CA ASP A 117 -15.09 -6.95 3.14
C ASP A 117 -15.10 -8.39 3.68
N ARG A 118 -14.26 -8.67 4.66
CA ARG A 118 -14.07 -9.96 5.32
C ARG A 118 -14.16 -9.80 6.84
N SER A 119 -14.73 -10.81 7.52
CA SER A 119 -14.89 -10.78 8.99
C SER A 119 -13.56 -10.63 9.71
N HIS A 120 -12.54 -11.39 9.33
CA HIS A 120 -11.23 -11.32 9.98
C HIS A 120 -10.54 -9.95 9.85
N VAL A 121 -10.76 -9.21 8.73
CA VAL A 121 -10.26 -7.84 8.57
C VAL A 121 -10.98 -6.89 9.53
N LEU A 122 -12.30 -6.99 9.56
CA LEU A 122 -13.14 -6.21 10.46
C LEU A 122 -12.75 -6.45 11.91
N ASP A 123 -12.65 -7.72 12.32
CA ASP A 123 -12.28 -8.12 13.69
C ASP A 123 -10.89 -7.61 14.07
N ALA A 124 -9.90 -7.71 13.17
CA ALA A 124 -8.54 -7.21 13.41
C ALA A 124 -8.50 -5.68 13.59
N VAL A 125 -9.24 -4.94 12.77
CA VAL A 125 -9.28 -3.47 12.85
C VAL A 125 -9.99 -3.03 14.14
N PHE A 126 -11.13 -3.64 14.49
CA PHE A 126 -11.85 -3.33 15.74
C PHE A 126 -11.11 -3.77 16.99
N ALA A 127 -10.32 -4.85 16.93
CA ALA A 127 -9.45 -5.24 18.03
C ALA A 127 -8.37 -4.20 18.34
N LYS A 128 -7.86 -3.50 17.30
CA LYS A 128 -6.86 -2.43 17.46
C LYS A 128 -7.49 -1.10 17.92
N ASN A 129 -8.68 -0.78 17.43
CA ASN A 129 -9.49 0.38 17.88
C ASN A 129 -10.98 0.06 17.80
N PRO A 130 -11.67 -0.15 18.93
CA PRO A 130 -13.11 -0.44 18.97
C PRO A 130 -14.00 0.68 18.42
N THR A 131 -13.50 1.91 18.34
CA THR A 131 -14.23 3.08 17.85
C THR A 131 -13.86 3.50 16.43
N VAL A 132 -13.07 2.67 15.73
CA VAL A 132 -12.60 2.94 14.37
C VAL A 132 -13.77 3.16 13.42
N ARG A 133 -13.65 4.16 12.56
CA ARG A 133 -14.58 4.35 11.43
C ARG A 133 -14.18 3.42 10.30
N PHE A 134 -14.89 2.31 10.15
CA PHE A 134 -14.64 1.29 9.13
C PHE A 134 -15.42 1.61 7.84
N VAL A 135 -14.73 1.87 6.73
CA VAL A 135 -15.31 2.28 5.44
C VAL A 135 -14.81 1.34 4.34
N VAL A 136 -15.44 0.19 4.25
CA VAL A 136 -15.19 -0.82 3.20
C VAL A 136 -16.52 -1.12 2.52
N PRO A 137 -16.62 -0.98 1.19
CA PRO A 137 -17.87 -1.23 0.51
C PRO A 137 -18.26 -2.70 0.61
N PRO A 138 -19.45 -3.02 1.13
CA PRO A 138 -19.96 -4.38 1.14
C PRO A 138 -19.89 -5.00 -0.25
N CYS A 139 -19.51 -6.27 -0.35
CA CYS A 139 -19.42 -6.97 -1.63
C CYS A 139 -20.79 -7.05 -2.32
N LYS A 140 -20.79 -7.29 -3.64
CA LYS A 140 -22.03 -7.43 -4.41
C LYS A 140 -22.77 -8.68 -3.91
N GLY A 141 -24.00 -8.49 -3.44
CA GLY A 141 -24.79 -9.59 -2.84
C GLY A 141 -24.57 -9.77 -1.33
N ALA A 142 -23.88 -8.85 -0.65
CA ALA A 142 -23.74 -8.89 0.80
C ALA A 142 -25.11 -8.94 1.50
N VAL A 143 -25.21 -9.84 2.48
CA VAL A 143 -26.40 -10.02 3.32
C VAL A 143 -26.15 -9.45 4.71
N LEU A 144 -27.23 -9.07 5.38
CA LEU A 144 -27.19 -8.60 6.77
C LEU A 144 -26.76 -9.73 7.70
N GLY A 145 -26.01 -9.38 8.73
CA GLY A 145 -25.62 -10.30 9.80
C GLY A 145 -26.83 -10.81 10.58
N SER A 146 -26.66 -11.91 11.32
CA SER A 146 -27.71 -12.51 12.16
C SER A 146 -28.21 -11.55 13.26
N THR A 147 -27.33 -10.69 13.77
CA THR A 147 -27.59 -9.69 14.81
C THR A 147 -28.06 -8.35 14.28
N ALA A 148 -28.22 -8.19 12.97
CA ALA A 148 -28.52 -6.90 12.33
C ALA A 148 -29.79 -6.21 12.86
N ARG A 149 -30.74 -6.97 13.42
CA ARG A 149 -31.98 -6.39 13.99
C ARG A 149 -31.80 -5.88 15.42
N THR A 150 -30.95 -6.51 16.22
CA THR A 150 -30.79 -6.22 17.65
C THR A 150 -29.54 -5.39 17.92
N ALA A 151 -28.45 -5.67 17.23
CA ALA A 151 -27.15 -4.99 17.35
C ALA A 151 -26.50 -4.89 15.95
N PRO A 152 -26.94 -3.94 15.11
CA PRO A 152 -26.43 -3.78 13.77
C PRO A 152 -24.95 -3.35 13.79
N THR A 153 -24.12 -4.03 13.04
CA THR A 153 -22.73 -3.65 12.80
C THR A 153 -22.65 -2.48 11.80
N GLN A 154 -21.50 -1.81 11.72
CA GLN A 154 -21.26 -0.78 10.68
C GLN A 154 -21.52 -1.35 9.28
N ARG A 155 -21.10 -2.58 9.01
CA ARG A 155 -21.35 -3.26 7.75
C ARG A 155 -22.85 -3.42 7.45
N ASP A 156 -23.66 -3.74 8.45
CA ASP A 156 -25.14 -3.84 8.29
C ASP A 156 -25.76 -2.49 7.95
N LEU A 157 -25.28 -1.41 8.59
CA LEU A 157 -25.71 -0.04 8.30
C LEU A 157 -25.36 0.36 6.87
N ASP A 158 -24.15 0.01 6.41
CA ASP A 158 -23.69 0.28 5.05
C ASP A 158 -24.52 -0.50 4.00
N ILE A 159 -24.83 -1.77 4.26
CA ILE A 159 -25.73 -2.59 3.39
C ILE A 159 -27.10 -1.93 3.28
N ARG A 160 -27.67 -1.49 4.40
CA ARG A 160 -28.98 -0.79 4.42
C ARG A 160 -28.92 0.51 3.64
N SER A 161 -27.89 1.32 3.91
CA SER A 161 -27.68 2.61 3.24
C SER A 161 -27.54 2.44 1.72
N ILE A 162 -26.77 1.45 1.27
CA ILE A 162 -26.60 1.17 -0.15
C ILE A 162 -27.92 0.68 -0.77
N LYS A 163 -28.69 -0.15 -0.06
CA LYS A 163 -30.00 -0.64 -0.53
C LYS A 163 -31.02 0.50 -0.66
N GLN A 164 -31.00 1.46 0.27
CA GLN A 164 -31.98 2.56 0.34
C GLN A 164 -31.59 3.72 -0.59
N HIS A 165 -30.33 4.12 -0.63
CA HIS A 165 -29.88 5.35 -1.29
C HIS A 165 -28.98 5.11 -2.50
N GLY A 166 -28.61 3.85 -2.75
CA GLY A 166 -27.67 3.48 -3.82
C GLY A 166 -26.20 3.68 -3.45
N ARG A 167 -25.33 2.92 -4.14
CA ARG A 167 -23.88 2.89 -3.89
C ARG A 167 -23.18 4.24 -4.09
N MET A 168 -23.63 5.06 -5.02
CA MET A 168 -23.05 6.38 -5.27
C MET A 168 -23.26 7.33 -4.10
N ASN A 169 -24.47 7.36 -3.53
CA ASN A 169 -24.79 8.20 -2.38
C ASN A 169 -24.04 7.71 -1.13
N TRP A 170 -23.98 6.40 -0.91
CA TRP A 170 -23.17 5.81 0.16
C TRP A 170 -21.69 6.24 0.05
N ARG A 171 -21.07 6.17 -1.14
CA ARG A 171 -19.66 6.60 -1.35
C ARG A 171 -19.43 8.05 -0.93
N LYS A 172 -20.37 8.94 -1.25
CA LYS A 172 -20.28 10.37 -0.85
C LYS A 172 -20.44 10.53 0.66
N ALA A 173 -21.46 9.89 1.25
CA ALA A 173 -21.77 10.02 2.67
C ALA A 173 -20.70 9.35 3.57
N SER A 174 -20.18 8.21 3.18
CA SER A 174 -19.15 7.49 3.94
C SER A 174 -17.74 8.10 3.82
N GLY A 175 -17.50 9.01 2.87
CA GLY A 175 -16.16 9.52 2.59
C GLY A 175 -15.27 8.54 1.85
N TYR A 176 -15.83 7.46 1.28
CA TYR A 176 -15.08 6.44 0.55
C TYR A 176 -14.23 7.00 -0.60
N ASN A 177 -14.60 8.14 -1.15
CA ASN A 177 -13.84 8.79 -2.23
C ASN A 177 -12.40 9.13 -1.83
N ARG A 178 -12.08 9.24 -0.54
CA ARG A 178 -10.69 9.40 -0.05
C ARG A 178 -9.79 8.23 -0.44
N ARG A 179 -10.36 7.06 -0.82
CA ARG A 179 -9.59 5.90 -1.31
C ARG A 179 -8.74 6.24 -2.54
N SER A 180 -9.13 7.23 -3.35
CA SER A 180 -8.31 7.69 -4.48
C SER A 180 -6.89 8.13 -4.06
N LYS A 181 -6.65 8.45 -2.79
CA LYS A 181 -5.33 8.82 -2.29
C LYS A 181 -4.33 7.66 -2.34
N VAL A 182 -4.75 6.42 -2.00
CA VAL A 182 -3.86 5.26 -2.11
C VAL A 182 -3.58 4.92 -3.58
N GLU A 183 -4.56 5.08 -4.46
CA GLU A 183 -4.36 4.94 -5.91
C GLU A 183 -3.33 5.96 -6.43
N ALA A 184 -3.41 7.21 -5.94
CA ALA A 184 -2.44 8.25 -6.25
C ALA A 184 -1.04 7.93 -5.70
N ALA A 185 -0.94 7.36 -4.49
CA ALA A 185 0.33 6.91 -3.91
C ALA A 185 0.96 5.77 -4.72
N ILE A 186 0.16 4.78 -5.14
CA ILE A 186 0.58 3.70 -6.05
C ILE A 186 1.03 4.28 -7.39
N GLY A 187 0.27 5.20 -7.96
CA GLY A 187 0.62 5.89 -9.20
C GLY A 187 1.93 6.69 -9.08
N ARG A 188 2.16 7.32 -7.93
CA ARG A 188 3.42 8.02 -7.61
C ARG A 188 4.59 7.04 -7.50
N TYR A 189 4.41 5.92 -6.81
CA TYR A 189 5.42 4.85 -6.73
C TYR A 189 5.84 4.41 -8.13
N LYS A 190 4.88 4.02 -8.97
CA LYS A 190 5.16 3.52 -10.33
C LYS A 190 5.81 4.56 -11.24
N ARG A 191 5.47 5.83 -11.07
CA ARG A 191 6.01 6.93 -11.91
C ARG A 191 7.41 7.34 -11.50
N VAL A 192 7.70 7.38 -10.20
CA VAL A 192 8.98 7.90 -9.67
C VAL A 192 10.00 6.78 -9.54
N ILE A 193 9.60 5.61 -9.03
CA ILE A 193 10.48 4.47 -8.79
C ILE A 193 10.48 3.53 -10.00
N GLY A 194 9.29 3.21 -10.50
CA GLY A 194 9.08 2.26 -11.58
C GLY A 194 8.09 1.17 -11.21
N GLU A 195 7.66 0.40 -12.20
CA GLU A 195 6.70 -0.69 -12.02
C GLU A 195 7.34 -2.08 -11.94
N ALA A 196 8.68 -2.15 -11.90
CA ALA A 196 9.43 -3.39 -11.93
C ALA A 196 10.54 -3.43 -10.89
N LEU A 197 10.68 -4.58 -10.24
CA LEU A 197 11.75 -4.88 -9.30
C LEU A 197 12.98 -5.40 -10.07
N ARG A 198 14.15 -4.87 -9.76
CA ARG A 198 15.41 -5.17 -10.45
C ARG A 198 16.20 -6.27 -9.77
N SER A 199 16.07 -6.40 -8.46
CA SER A 199 16.76 -7.43 -7.70
C SER A 199 16.32 -8.84 -8.11
N ARG A 200 17.25 -9.78 -8.13
CA ARG A 200 16.98 -11.19 -8.45
C ARG A 200 16.54 -11.99 -7.23
N GLU A 201 17.08 -11.66 -6.07
CA GLU A 201 16.82 -12.31 -4.79
C GLU A 201 15.65 -11.66 -4.04
N ASP A 202 14.88 -12.44 -3.32
CA ASP A 202 13.70 -11.93 -2.60
C ASP A 202 14.10 -10.92 -1.50
N ALA A 203 15.16 -11.18 -0.74
CA ALA A 203 15.67 -10.23 0.24
C ALA A 203 16.07 -8.89 -0.41
N GLY A 204 16.70 -8.94 -1.57
CA GLY A 204 17.04 -7.74 -2.34
C GLY A 204 15.81 -7.00 -2.86
N ARG A 205 14.74 -7.71 -3.25
CA ARG A 205 13.46 -7.10 -3.67
C ARG A 205 12.77 -6.37 -2.52
N VAL A 206 12.74 -6.99 -1.35
CA VAL A 206 12.22 -6.37 -0.13
C VAL A 206 13.01 -5.11 0.21
N CYS A 207 14.34 -5.17 0.17
CA CYS A 207 15.20 -4.01 0.40
C CYS A 207 14.95 -2.89 -0.64
N GLU A 208 14.79 -3.25 -1.93
CA GLU A 208 14.47 -2.31 -3.01
C GLU A 208 13.16 -1.55 -2.73
N VAL A 209 12.11 -2.26 -2.31
CA VAL A 209 10.82 -1.67 -1.92
C VAL A 209 10.96 -0.79 -0.68
N ASN A 210 11.68 -1.23 0.35
CA ASN A 210 11.94 -0.47 1.56
C ASN A 210 12.61 0.88 1.24
N ILE A 211 13.66 0.87 0.43
CA ILE A 211 14.37 2.08 0.01
C ILE A 211 13.43 2.98 -0.78
N ALA A 212 12.69 2.42 -1.73
CA ALA A 212 11.75 3.15 -2.57
C ALA A 212 10.69 3.90 -1.75
N ILE A 213 10.10 3.23 -0.75
CA ILE A 213 9.08 3.82 0.12
C ILE A 213 9.66 4.91 1.00
N ASN A 214 10.85 4.69 1.59
CA ASN A 214 11.53 5.73 2.37
C ASN A 214 11.83 6.97 1.52
N VAL A 215 12.27 6.79 0.27
CA VAL A 215 12.48 7.91 -0.67
C VAL A 215 11.18 8.65 -0.97
N LEU A 216 10.08 7.92 -1.24
CA LEU A 216 8.79 8.53 -1.51
C LEU A 216 8.22 9.29 -0.31
N ASN A 217 8.35 8.75 0.90
CA ASN A 217 7.93 9.43 2.12
C ASN A 217 8.78 10.69 2.34
N ARG A 218 10.10 10.62 2.09
CA ARG A 218 10.96 11.80 2.16
C ARG A 218 10.57 12.88 1.15
N ILE A 219 10.22 12.51 -0.07
CA ILE A 219 9.71 13.45 -1.09
C ILE A 219 8.38 14.08 -0.61
N THR A 220 7.50 13.29 0.01
CA THR A 220 6.22 13.79 0.56
C THR A 220 6.44 14.79 1.68
N GLU A 221 7.36 14.51 2.60
CA GLU A 221 7.76 15.40 3.71
C GLU A 221 8.36 16.73 3.21
N LEU A 222 9.19 16.70 2.16
CA LEU A 222 9.78 17.90 1.56
C LEU A 222 8.75 18.80 0.85
N GLY A 223 7.53 18.32 0.69
CA GLY A 223 6.45 19.04 0.06
C GLY A 223 6.37 18.83 -1.46
N ARG A 224 5.25 19.22 -2.03
CA ARG A 224 5.03 19.17 -3.48
C ARG A 224 5.70 20.38 -4.13
N PRO A 225 6.35 20.22 -5.30
CA PRO A 225 6.90 21.37 -6.02
C PRO A 225 5.77 22.36 -6.36
N VAL A 226 6.01 23.63 -6.05
CA VAL A 226 5.10 24.71 -6.47
C VAL A 226 5.46 25.05 -7.92
N CYS A 227 4.60 24.63 -8.85
CA CYS A 227 4.77 24.97 -10.25
C CYS A 227 4.34 26.43 -10.47
N VAL A 228 5.29 27.31 -10.79
CA VAL A 228 5.02 28.68 -11.21
C VAL A 228 5.03 28.70 -12.74
N ARG A 229 3.95 29.19 -13.33
CA ARG A 229 3.89 29.40 -14.80
C ARG A 229 4.84 30.54 -15.14
N VAL A 230 5.93 30.23 -15.84
CA VAL A 230 6.80 31.27 -16.40
C VAL A 230 6.07 31.80 -17.63
N THR A 231 5.65 33.06 -17.57
CA THR A 231 5.06 33.82 -18.71
C THR A 231 6.16 34.41 -19.57
#